data_a6bd31d6755788dda65beb8565de7704
#
_entry.id   a6bd31d6755788dda65beb8565de7704
#
_cell.length_a   1.000
_cell.length_b   1.000
_cell.length_c   1.000
_cell.angle_alpha   90.00
_cell.angle_beta   90.00
_cell.angle_gamma   90.00
#
_symmetry.space_group_name_H-M   'P 1'
#
loop_
_entity.id
_entity.type
_entity.pdbx_description
1 polymer ?
#
loop_
_entity_poly.entity_id
_entity_poly.type
_entity_poly.pdbx_seq_one_letter_code
_entity_poly.pdbx_strand_id
1 'polypeptide(L)'
;MNMKIAFGIFCFGEEYYYKGAVEKINQILDKGFHCFVLTENTDFFNQKYTPTYVHVIPYDRTFKSYYDKMVLPKHILKKYDVCILIDADTYITNYSFIDKLKKYNFKDGITYIDTLLNHKSKKQFIHELNLNGKDWSNYNSYANQLYPDFTNFELMWEYFLVINKNGFNELEFYKHYEKLQLVKEFSDLNLNKEVNGCGEGISIQIASKLSQTTIQRDQELCDLISDSMVSVSRRFTPQHLWPSWMK
;
A
#
# COMPACT_ATOMS: atom_id res chain seq x y z
N MET A 1 2.06 25.02 10.32
CA MET A 1 2.04 24.94 8.84
C MET A 1 1.08 23.84 8.45
N ASN A 2 0.23 24.05 7.44
CA ASN A 2 -0.60 22.96 6.94
C ASN A 2 0.27 22.03 6.11
N MET A 3 0.29 20.73 6.45
CA MET A 3 1.01 19.71 5.67
C MET A 3 0.43 19.61 4.28
N LYS A 4 1.29 19.52 3.28
CA LYS A 4 0.91 19.26 1.89
C LYS A 4 0.75 17.74 1.70
N ILE A 5 -0.45 17.31 1.36
CA ILE A 5 -0.84 15.91 1.24
C ILE A 5 -1.12 15.59 -0.23
N ALA A 6 -0.65 14.46 -0.72
CA ALA A 6 -1.09 13.90 -1.99
C ALA A 6 -1.31 12.39 -1.90
N PHE A 7 -2.16 11.89 -2.78
CA PHE A 7 -2.49 10.49 -2.87
C PHE A 7 -1.70 9.79 -3.98
N GLY A 8 -1.36 8.53 -3.76
CA GLY A 8 -0.72 7.66 -4.73
C GLY A 8 -1.56 6.42 -4.99
N ILE A 9 -1.78 6.10 -6.26
CA ILE A 9 -2.50 4.91 -6.71
C ILE A 9 -1.60 4.11 -7.65
N PHE A 10 -1.39 2.85 -7.33
CA PHE A 10 -0.72 1.91 -8.21
C PHE A 10 -1.77 1.14 -9.02
N CYS A 11 -1.73 1.27 -10.35
CA CYS A 11 -2.76 0.75 -11.24
C CYS A 11 -2.15 0.08 -12.48
N PHE A 12 -2.31 -1.24 -12.59
CA PHE A 12 -1.85 -2.03 -13.73
C PHE A 12 -2.70 -3.29 -13.89
N GLY A 13 -2.61 -3.95 -15.05
CA GLY A 13 -3.24 -5.23 -15.33
C GLY A 13 -4.65 -5.12 -15.85
N GLU A 14 -5.63 -5.71 -15.18
CA GLU A 14 -7.00 -5.85 -15.70
C GLU A 14 -7.80 -4.53 -15.66
N GLU A 15 -8.77 -4.40 -16.56
CA GLU A 15 -9.59 -3.19 -16.73
C GLU A 15 -10.28 -2.70 -15.47
N TYR A 16 -10.68 -3.60 -14.59
CA TYR A 16 -11.36 -3.21 -13.35
C TYR A 16 -10.45 -2.41 -12.39
N TYR A 17 -9.12 -2.62 -12.41
CA TYR A 17 -8.19 -1.78 -11.65
C TYR A 17 -8.22 -0.33 -12.14
N TYR A 18 -8.29 -0.14 -13.47
CA TYR A 18 -8.38 1.20 -14.06
C TYR A 18 -9.70 1.90 -13.70
N LYS A 19 -10.81 1.16 -13.71
CA LYS A 19 -12.11 1.69 -13.26
C LYS A 19 -12.09 2.09 -11.78
N GLY A 20 -11.54 1.22 -10.93
CA GLY A 20 -11.40 1.49 -9.51
C GLY A 20 -10.47 2.68 -9.21
N ALA A 21 -9.37 2.82 -9.96
CA ALA A 21 -8.48 3.96 -9.86
C ALA A 21 -9.18 5.27 -10.25
N VAL A 22 -9.94 5.28 -11.38
CA VAL A 22 -10.70 6.45 -11.85
C VAL A 22 -11.71 6.91 -10.81
N GLU A 23 -12.46 6.00 -10.20
CA GLU A 23 -13.39 6.33 -9.13
C GLU A 23 -12.70 7.07 -7.98
N LYS A 24 -11.60 6.49 -7.49
CA LYS A 24 -10.83 7.08 -6.37
C LYS A 24 -10.26 8.45 -6.73
N ILE A 25 -9.67 8.58 -7.93
CA ILE A 25 -9.09 9.83 -8.40
C ILE A 25 -10.16 10.93 -8.38
N ASN A 26 -11.34 10.67 -8.95
CA ASN A 26 -12.41 11.66 -9.00
C ASN A 26 -12.79 12.14 -7.59
N GLN A 27 -12.96 11.22 -6.65
CA GLN A 27 -13.30 11.55 -5.26
C GLN A 27 -12.17 12.30 -4.53
N ILE A 28 -10.92 11.94 -4.79
CA ILE A 28 -9.74 12.62 -4.22
C ILE A 28 -9.66 14.06 -4.76
N LEU A 29 -9.89 14.25 -6.06
CA LEU A 29 -9.89 15.57 -6.70
C LEU A 29 -11.04 16.45 -6.20
N ASP A 30 -12.25 15.89 -6.04
CA ASP A 30 -13.41 16.60 -5.50
C ASP A 30 -13.17 17.12 -4.08
N LYS A 31 -12.29 16.48 -3.34
CA LYS A 31 -11.84 16.92 -2.02
C LYS A 31 -10.65 17.91 -2.07
N GLY A 32 -10.17 18.26 -3.24
CA GLY A 32 -9.11 19.25 -3.45
C GLY A 32 -7.69 18.74 -3.20
N PHE A 33 -7.47 17.41 -3.27
CA PHE A 33 -6.14 16.82 -3.19
C PHE A 33 -5.60 16.52 -4.59
N HIS A 34 -4.28 16.40 -4.68
CA HIS A 34 -3.58 15.92 -5.86
C HIS A 34 -3.42 14.40 -5.81
N CYS A 35 -3.39 13.77 -6.99
CA CYS A 35 -3.22 12.34 -7.14
C CYS A 35 -2.05 12.02 -8.06
N PHE A 36 -1.28 11.02 -7.69
CA PHE A 36 -0.21 10.41 -8.49
C PHE A 36 -0.64 9.00 -8.87
N VAL A 37 -0.51 8.66 -10.14
CA VAL A 37 -0.87 7.33 -10.65
C VAL A 37 0.36 6.70 -11.28
N LEU A 38 0.81 5.59 -10.73
CA LEU A 38 1.84 4.75 -11.33
C LEU A 38 1.15 3.67 -12.16
N THR A 39 1.37 3.67 -13.49
CA THR A 39 0.60 2.83 -14.42
C THR A 39 1.37 2.46 -15.69
N GLU A 40 1.09 1.29 -16.25
CA GLU A 40 1.58 0.88 -17.56
C GLU A 40 0.80 1.51 -18.72
N ASN A 41 -0.43 2.02 -18.46
CA ASN A 41 -1.26 2.68 -19.48
C ASN A 41 -1.43 4.17 -19.17
N THR A 42 -0.38 4.93 -19.49
CA THR A 42 -0.36 6.37 -19.25
C THR A 42 -1.40 7.12 -20.07
N ASP A 43 -1.66 6.67 -21.31
CA ASP A 43 -2.59 7.32 -22.22
C ASP A 43 -4.03 7.28 -21.69
N PHE A 44 -4.41 6.19 -21.03
CA PHE A 44 -5.73 6.06 -20.41
C PHE A 44 -6.02 7.18 -19.41
N PHE A 45 -5.04 7.53 -18.59
CA PHE A 45 -5.20 8.59 -17.58
C PHE A 45 -4.97 9.98 -18.16
N ASN A 46 -4.00 10.16 -19.07
CA ASN A 46 -3.68 11.45 -19.68
C ASN A 46 -4.86 11.99 -20.55
N GLN A 47 -5.66 11.10 -21.11
CA GLN A 47 -6.86 11.48 -21.84
C GLN A 47 -8.00 11.95 -20.93
N LYS A 48 -8.01 11.52 -19.67
CA LYS A 48 -9.08 11.82 -18.71
C LYS A 48 -8.79 12.98 -17.78
N TYR A 49 -7.52 13.22 -17.48
CA TYR A 49 -7.11 14.12 -16.41
C TYR A 49 -6.06 15.13 -16.88
N THR A 50 -6.13 16.33 -16.30
CA THR A 50 -5.10 17.34 -16.53
C THR A 50 -3.88 17.07 -15.64
N PRO A 51 -2.64 17.26 -16.15
CA PRO A 51 -1.40 17.03 -15.39
C PRO A 51 -1.26 17.92 -14.15
N THR A 52 -2.07 18.97 -14.02
CA THR A 52 -2.05 19.87 -12.87
C THR A 52 -2.44 19.16 -11.58
N TYR A 53 -3.42 18.27 -11.65
CA TYR A 53 -4.01 17.63 -10.46
C TYR A 53 -3.71 16.12 -10.40
N VAL A 54 -3.54 15.49 -11.56
CA VAL A 54 -3.22 14.05 -11.66
C VAL A 54 -1.88 13.89 -12.37
N HIS A 55 -0.90 13.43 -11.62
CA HIS A 55 0.45 13.18 -12.13
C HIS A 55 0.57 11.71 -12.54
N VAL A 56 0.58 11.45 -13.83
CA VAL A 56 0.69 10.08 -14.37
C VAL A 56 2.16 9.73 -14.52
N ILE A 57 2.57 8.65 -13.87
CA ILE A 57 3.95 8.14 -13.86
C ILE A 57 3.96 6.83 -14.64
N PRO A 58 4.82 6.72 -15.67
CA PRO A 58 4.98 5.46 -16.38
C PRO A 58 5.48 4.36 -15.45
N TYR A 59 4.86 3.21 -15.50
CA TYR A 59 5.28 2.03 -14.78
C TYR A 59 6.18 1.18 -15.67
N ASP A 60 7.44 1.06 -15.30
CA ASP A 60 8.46 0.30 -16.03
C ASP A 60 8.67 -1.13 -15.50
N ARG A 61 7.91 -1.53 -14.50
CA ARG A 61 8.02 -2.82 -13.82
C ARG A 61 9.42 -3.10 -13.27
N THR A 62 10.01 -2.11 -12.63
CA THR A 62 11.36 -2.22 -12.03
C THR A 62 11.51 -3.50 -11.20
N PHE A 63 10.53 -3.82 -10.37
CA PHE A 63 10.53 -5.01 -9.51
C PHE A 63 9.56 -6.10 -9.99
N LYS A 64 8.80 -5.86 -11.07
CA LYS A 64 7.81 -6.78 -11.67
C LYS A 64 6.74 -7.30 -10.70
N SER A 65 6.43 -6.54 -9.66
CA SER A 65 5.50 -6.96 -8.62
C SER A 65 4.78 -5.78 -7.97
N TYR A 66 3.91 -6.07 -7.02
CA TYR A 66 3.20 -5.08 -6.19
C TYR A 66 4.15 -4.17 -5.40
N TYR A 67 5.42 -4.57 -5.21
CA TYR A 67 6.46 -3.75 -4.58
C TYR A 67 6.69 -2.42 -5.28
N ASP A 68 6.37 -2.35 -6.58
CA ASP A 68 6.56 -1.13 -7.36
C ASP A 68 5.68 0.04 -6.88
N LYS A 69 4.62 -0.22 -6.12
CA LYS A 69 3.83 0.88 -5.53
C LYS A 69 4.67 1.78 -4.62
N MET A 70 5.72 1.24 -4.00
CA MET A 70 6.66 2.04 -3.21
C MET A 70 7.55 2.97 -4.05
N VAL A 71 7.45 2.96 -5.37
CA VAL A 71 8.02 3.99 -6.25
C VAL A 71 7.26 5.31 -6.13
N LEU A 72 5.96 5.27 -5.84
CA LEU A 72 5.11 6.47 -5.71
C LEU A 72 5.60 7.47 -4.66
N PRO A 73 5.99 7.08 -3.43
CA PRO A 73 6.52 8.02 -2.45
C PRO A 73 7.76 8.77 -2.94
N LYS A 74 8.65 8.15 -3.73
CA LYS A 74 9.81 8.83 -4.34
C LYS A 74 9.41 10.04 -5.19
N HIS A 75 8.26 9.96 -5.86
CA HIS A 75 7.75 11.05 -6.68
C HIS A 75 6.96 12.07 -5.87
N ILE A 76 6.12 11.60 -4.96
CA ILE A 76 5.21 12.43 -4.18
C ILE A 76 5.97 13.28 -3.17
N LEU A 77 6.86 12.68 -2.38
CA LEU A 77 7.56 13.36 -1.28
C LEU A 77 8.58 14.42 -1.75
N LYS A 78 8.85 14.52 -3.05
CA LYS A 78 9.61 15.65 -3.62
C LYS A 78 8.88 16.99 -3.48
N LYS A 79 7.55 16.99 -3.46
CA LYS A 79 6.71 18.20 -3.47
C LYS A 79 5.70 18.25 -2.32
N TYR A 80 5.44 17.13 -1.67
CA TYR A 80 4.44 16.97 -0.61
C TYR A 80 5.11 16.47 0.67
N ASP A 81 4.49 16.74 1.79
CA ASP A 81 4.98 16.33 3.10
C ASP A 81 4.48 14.92 3.46
N VAL A 82 3.28 14.57 2.96
CA VAL A 82 2.62 13.30 3.22
C VAL A 82 2.15 12.66 1.93
N CYS A 83 2.50 11.39 1.77
CA CYS A 83 2.03 10.50 0.71
C CYS A 83 1.04 9.49 1.29
N ILE A 84 -0.16 9.41 0.74
CA ILE A 84 -1.17 8.41 1.09
C ILE A 84 -1.32 7.43 -0.07
N LEU A 85 -0.90 6.19 0.12
CA LEU A 85 -1.06 5.14 -0.89
C LEU A 85 -2.38 4.41 -0.69
N ILE A 86 -3.12 4.23 -1.79
CA ILE A 86 -4.36 3.43 -1.82
C ILE A 86 -4.28 2.48 -3.00
N ASP A 87 -4.56 1.20 -2.76
CA ASP A 87 -4.61 0.22 -3.85
C ASP A 87 -5.79 0.48 -4.79
N ALA A 88 -5.58 0.23 -6.08
CA ALA A 88 -6.60 0.46 -7.11
C ALA A 88 -7.86 -0.38 -6.91
N ASP A 89 -7.76 -1.55 -6.29
CA ASP A 89 -8.87 -2.46 -5.99
C ASP A 89 -9.46 -2.29 -4.58
N THR A 90 -8.97 -1.36 -3.79
CA THR A 90 -9.61 -1.00 -2.51
C THR A 90 -10.98 -0.37 -2.78
N TYR A 91 -12.04 -0.91 -2.16
CA TYR A 91 -13.38 -0.33 -2.25
C TYR A 91 -13.59 0.67 -1.12
N ILE A 92 -13.90 1.90 -1.48
CA ILE A 92 -14.21 2.97 -0.53
C ILE A 92 -15.70 3.19 -0.55
N THR A 93 -16.36 2.88 0.56
CA THR A 93 -17.81 3.01 0.73
C THR A 93 -18.23 4.43 1.05
N ASN A 94 -17.36 5.19 1.72
CA ASN A 94 -17.62 6.56 2.12
C ASN A 94 -16.34 7.40 2.08
N TYR A 95 -16.31 8.38 1.22
CA TYR A 95 -15.15 9.27 1.02
C TYR A 95 -15.06 10.44 2.01
N SER A 96 -15.96 10.54 2.98
CA SER A 96 -15.94 11.64 3.99
C SER A 96 -14.68 11.62 4.86
N PHE A 97 -14.02 10.46 5.00
CA PHE A 97 -12.76 10.37 5.75
C PHE A 97 -11.66 11.25 5.13
N ILE A 98 -11.67 11.46 3.80
CA ILE A 98 -10.68 12.31 3.12
C ILE A 98 -10.71 13.75 3.63
N ASP A 99 -11.89 14.30 3.94
CA ASP A 99 -12.00 15.64 4.52
C ASP A 99 -11.40 15.71 5.93
N LYS A 100 -11.51 14.62 6.69
CA LYS A 100 -10.94 14.53 8.02
C LYS A 100 -9.41 14.47 7.98
N LEU A 101 -8.82 13.86 6.92
CA LEU A 101 -7.37 13.81 6.73
C LEU A 101 -6.73 15.20 6.60
N LYS A 102 -7.48 16.23 6.14
CA LYS A 102 -6.99 17.62 6.08
C LYS A 102 -6.55 18.18 7.43
N LYS A 103 -7.16 17.67 8.50
CA LYS A 103 -6.92 18.12 9.89
C LYS A 103 -6.19 17.07 10.72
N TYR A 104 -5.90 15.92 10.12
CA TYR A 104 -5.27 14.81 10.81
C TYR A 104 -3.80 15.11 11.10
N ASN A 105 -3.36 14.78 12.31
CA ASN A 105 -1.96 14.92 12.71
C ASN A 105 -1.19 13.65 12.35
N PHE A 106 -0.66 13.61 11.14
CA PHE A 106 0.08 12.46 10.65
C PHE A 106 1.35 12.22 11.47
N LYS A 107 1.50 11.00 11.94
CA LYS A 107 2.70 10.57 12.64
C LYS A 107 3.89 10.49 11.69
N ASP A 108 5.08 10.62 12.23
CA ASP A 108 6.33 10.57 11.48
C ASP A 108 6.59 9.18 10.90
N GLY A 109 7.19 9.12 9.71
CA GLY A 109 7.57 7.89 9.03
C GLY A 109 6.43 7.18 8.31
N ILE A 110 6.37 5.86 8.40
CA ILE A 110 5.35 5.02 7.76
C ILE A 110 4.29 4.64 8.77
N THR A 111 3.05 4.99 8.47
CA THR A 111 1.88 4.57 9.24
C THR A 111 1.07 3.60 8.41
N TYR A 112 0.75 2.46 8.99
CA TYR A 112 -0.12 1.47 8.40
C TYR A 112 -1.39 1.29 9.23
N ILE A 113 -2.41 0.77 8.58
CA ILE A 113 -3.64 0.39 9.23
C ILE A 113 -3.67 -1.12 9.41
N ASP A 114 -4.21 -1.56 10.52
CA ASP A 114 -4.57 -2.95 10.74
C ASP A 114 -5.94 -3.16 10.09
N THR A 115 -6.13 -4.29 9.41
CA THR A 115 -7.42 -4.49 8.80
C THR A 115 -8.51 -4.61 9.82
N LEU A 116 -9.60 -4.10 9.42
CA LEU A 116 -10.92 -4.24 9.97
C LEU A 116 -11.50 -5.65 9.93
N LEU A 117 -10.85 -6.55 9.25
CA LEU A 117 -11.16 -7.95 9.39
C LEU A 117 -10.76 -8.37 10.79
N ASN A 118 -11.80 -8.51 11.65
CA ASN A 118 -11.78 -9.04 13.01
C ASN A 118 -10.48 -9.73 13.39
N HIS A 119 -9.96 -9.48 14.58
CA HIS A 119 -8.80 -10.21 15.16
C HIS A 119 -8.90 -11.75 15.07
N LYS A 120 -10.09 -12.30 14.86
CA LYS A 120 -10.30 -13.70 14.51
C LYS A 120 -9.75 -14.07 13.14
N SER A 121 -9.83 -13.20 12.14
CA SER A 121 -9.35 -13.49 10.79
C SER A 121 -7.84 -13.45 10.68
N LYS A 122 -7.16 -12.62 11.51
CA LYS A 122 -5.69 -12.60 11.57
C LYS A 122 -5.13 -13.95 12.03
N LYS A 123 -5.68 -14.51 13.11
CA LYS A 123 -5.29 -15.85 13.60
C LYS A 123 -5.71 -16.95 12.63
N GLN A 124 -6.87 -16.84 12.03
CA GLN A 124 -7.38 -17.80 11.05
C GLN A 124 -6.56 -17.76 9.76
N PHE A 125 -6.20 -16.59 9.26
CA PHE A 125 -5.37 -16.42 8.08
C PHE A 125 -3.95 -16.99 8.28
N ILE A 126 -3.32 -16.72 9.43
CA ILE A 126 -2.03 -17.33 9.79
C ILE A 126 -2.18 -18.84 9.90
N HIS A 127 -3.27 -19.32 10.47
CA HIS A 127 -3.55 -20.75 10.59
C HIS A 127 -3.74 -21.40 9.22
N GLU A 128 -4.49 -20.77 8.32
CA GLU A 128 -4.69 -21.23 6.95
C GLU A 128 -3.40 -21.21 6.12
N LEU A 129 -2.54 -20.22 6.29
CA LEU A 129 -1.21 -20.19 5.69
C LEU A 129 -0.35 -21.36 6.17
N ASN A 130 -0.38 -21.66 7.46
CA ASN A 130 0.36 -22.80 8.04
C ASN A 130 -0.21 -24.15 7.56
N LEU A 131 -1.53 -24.28 7.41
CA LEU A 131 -2.18 -25.50 6.92
C LEU A 131 -1.88 -25.79 5.45
N ASN A 132 -1.62 -24.78 4.64
CA ASN A 132 -1.29 -24.92 3.23
C ASN A 132 0.20 -25.21 2.98
N GLY A 133 0.96 -25.61 4.01
CA GLY A 133 2.37 -25.99 3.90
C GLY A 133 3.29 -24.83 3.51
N LYS A 134 2.81 -23.60 3.59
CA LYS A 134 3.58 -22.40 3.30
C LYS A 134 4.28 -21.99 4.57
N ASP A 135 5.54 -22.34 4.59
CA ASP A 135 6.37 -22.27 5.77
C ASP A 135 6.78 -20.83 6.08
N TRP A 136 5.97 -20.15 6.93
CA TRP A 136 6.36 -18.89 7.56
C TRP A 136 7.69 -19.01 8.31
N SER A 137 8.10 -20.23 8.67
CA SER A 137 9.39 -20.47 9.30
C SER A 137 10.55 -20.09 8.36
N ASN A 138 10.36 -20.24 7.04
CA ASN A 138 11.36 -19.82 6.06
C ASN A 138 11.47 -18.29 5.98
N TYR A 139 10.35 -17.55 6.06
CA TYR A 139 10.37 -16.09 6.15
C TYR A 139 11.04 -15.62 7.43
N ASN A 140 10.63 -16.18 8.56
CA ASN A 140 11.22 -15.85 9.84
C ASN A 140 12.69 -16.24 9.88
N SER A 141 13.06 -17.41 9.34
CA SER A 141 14.45 -17.88 9.27
C SER A 141 15.29 -16.93 8.41
N TYR A 142 14.78 -16.51 7.24
CA TYR A 142 15.50 -15.62 6.36
C TYR A 142 15.57 -14.20 6.92
N ALA A 143 14.48 -13.67 7.42
CA ALA A 143 14.45 -12.40 8.10
C ALA A 143 15.35 -12.39 9.35
N ASN A 144 15.41 -13.50 10.10
CA ASN A 144 16.31 -13.67 11.23
C ASN A 144 17.78 -13.81 10.82
N GLN A 145 18.08 -14.35 9.63
CA GLN A 145 19.44 -14.34 9.09
C GLN A 145 19.90 -12.93 8.73
N LEU A 146 19.01 -12.13 8.17
CA LEU A 146 19.25 -10.72 7.86
C LEU A 146 19.16 -9.84 9.13
N TYR A 147 18.38 -10.29 10.10
CA TYR A 147 18.03 -9.61 11.34
C TYR A 147 17.78 -10.60 12.47
N PRO A 148 18.80 -10.91 13.28
CA PRO A 148 18.68 -11.83 14.41
C PRO A 148 17.59 -11.43 15.43
N ASP A 149 17.28 -10.14 15.54
CA ASP A 149 16.28 -9.58 16.45
C ASP A 149 14.89 -9.46 15.85
N PHE A 150 14.68 -9.95 14.62
CA PHE A 150 13.41 -9.79 13.92
C PHE A 150 12.43 -10.90 14.31
N THR A 151 11.98 -10.89 15.54
CA THR A 151 11.09 -11.92 16.08
C THR A 151 9.61 -11.61 15.94
N ASN A 152 9.23 -10.37 15.62
CA ASN A 152 7.83 -9.91 15.62
C ASN A 152 7.49 -9.07 14.41
N PHE A 153 7.18 -9.73 13.27
CA PHE A 153 6.48 -9.07 12.18
C PHE A 153 5.03 -8.81 12.58
N GLU A 154 4.58 -7.59 12.45
CA GLU A 154 3.17 -7.29 12.48
C GLU A 154 2.58 -7.53 11.08
N LEU A 155 1.42 -8.16 11.01
CA LEU A 155 0.69 -8.21 9.75
C LEU A 155 0.26 -6.79 9.40
N MET A 156 0.90 -6.24 8.39
CA MET A 156 0.61 -4.96 7.82
C MET A 156 -0.20 -5.16 6.55
N TRP A 157 -1.31 -4.46 6.44
CA TRP A 157 -2.08 -4.46 5.21
C TRP A 157 -1.70 -3.24 4.37
N GLU A 158 -1.23 -3.49 3.18
CA GLU A 158 -0.61 -2.48 2.33
C GLU A 158 -1.60 -1.72 1.44
N TYR A 159 -2.90 -2.04 1.50
CA TYR A 159 -3.90 -1.38 0.67
C TYR A 159 -4.14 0.09 1.04
N PHE A 160 -3.68 0.50 2.22
CA PHE A 160 -3.66 1.89 2.66
C PHE A 160 -2.44 2.15 3.53
N LEU A 161 -1.52 2.97 3.03
CA LEU A 161 -0.31 3.37 3.74
C LEU A 161 -0.21 4.89 3.76
N VAL A 162 0.23 5.42 4.88
CA VAL A 162 0.61 6.83 5.00
C VAL A 162 2.10 6.95 5.21
N ILE A 163 2.76 7.76 4.40
CA ILE A 163 4.19 8.02 4.51
C ILE A 163 4.38 9.52 4.72
N ASN A 164 4.77 9.88 5.93
CA ASN A 164 5.15 11.24 6.29
C ASN A 164 6.65 11.39 6.07
N LYS A 165 7.03 12.43 5.32
CA LYS A 165 8.44 12.74 5.03
C LYS A 165 9.28 12.88 6.29
N ASN A 166 8.72 13.45 7.35
CA ASN A 166 9.34 13.43 8.66
C ASN A 166 9.45 12.00 9.15
N GLY A 167 10.61 11.62 9.68
CA GLY A 167 10.86 10.26 10.16
C GLY A 167 10.97 9.19 9.07
N PHE A 168 10.89 9.56 7.78
CA PHE A 168 11.13 8.67 6.65
C PHE A 168 12.53 8.89 6.07
N ASN A 169 13.45 7.99 6.36
CA ASN A 169 14.82 8.03 5.83
C ASN A 169 14.83 7.47 4.40
N GLU A 170 14.37 8.29 3.44
CA GLU A 170 14.10 7.88 2.06
C GLU A 170 15.30 7.15 1.43
N LEU A 171 16.50 7.72 1.50
CA LEU A 171 17.68 7.18 0.83
C LEU A 171 18.03 5.77 1.35
N GLU A 172 18.15 5.62 2.66
CA GLU A 172 18.50 4.32 3.26
C GLU A 172 17.34 3.32 3.17
N PHE A 173 16.08 3.79 3.26
CA PHE A 173 14.92 2.93 3.07
C PHE A 173 14.96 2.25 1.70
N TYR A 174 15.10 3.01 0.62
CA TYR A 174 15.10 2.43 -0.72
C TYR A 174 16.32 1.58 -1.00
N LYS A 175 17.49 1.93 -0.48
CA LYS A 175 18.70 1.10 -0.57
C LYS A 175 18.47 -0.31 -0.02
N HIS A 176 17.78 -0.43 1.11
CA HIS A 176 17.45 -1.73 1.70
C HIS A 176 16.26 -2.38 1.01
N TYR A 177 15.21 -1.62 0.71
CA TYR A 177 14.02 -2.11 0.03
C TYR A 177 14.34 -2.73 -1.33
N GLU A 178 15.16 -2.07 -2.14
CA GLU A 178 15.61 -2.54 -3.45
C GLU A 178 16.45 -3.82 -3.35
N LYS A 179 17.34 -3.90 -2.35
CA LYS A 179 18.12 -5.13 -2.10
C LYS A 179 17.22 -6.32 -1.77
N LEU A 180 16.18 -6.12 -0.95
CA LEU A 180 15.24 -7.18 -0.60
C LEU A 180 14.51 -7.73 -1.82
N GLN A 181 14.25 -6.90 -2.84
CA GLN A 181 13.62 -7.34 -4.09
C GLN A 181 14.51 -8.22 -4.98
N LEU A 182 15.83 -8.09 -4.84
CA LEU A 182 16.81 -8.88 -5.58
C LEU A 182 17.07 -10.25 -4.96
N VAL A 183 16.59 -10.47 -3.74
CA VAL A 183 16.77 -11.74 -3.05
C VAL A 183 15.72 -12.72 -3.57
N LYS A 184 16.23 -13.82 -4.13
CA LYS A 184 15.41 -14.83 -4.83
C LYS A 184 14.26 -15.35 -3.95
N GLU A 185 14.52 -15.60 -2.68
CA GLU A 185 13.55 -16.09 -1.71
C GLU A 185 12.38 -15.12 -1.54
N PHE A 186 12.62 -13.81 -1.57
CA PHE A 186 11.57 -12.81 -1.55
C PHE A 186 10.84 -12.72 -2.90
N SER A 187 11.56 -12.85 -4.01
CA SER A 187 10.96 -12.84 -5.35
C SER A 187 10.10 -14.08 -5.60
N ASP A 188 10.53 -15.25 -5.13
CA ASP A 188 9.79 -16.52 -5.27
C ASP A 188 8.50 -16.50 -4.44
N LEU A 189 8.52 -15.82 -3.29
CA LEU A 189 7.34 -15.62 -2.46
C LEU A 189 6.32 -14.67 -3.09
N ASN A 190 6.79 -13.68 -3.86
CA ASN A 190 5.93 -12.80 -4.64
C ASN A 190 5.30 -13.46 -5.85
N LEU A 191 6.01 -14.40 -6.47
CA LEU A 191 5.51 -15.16 -7.61
C LEU A 191 4.50 -16.22 -7.19
N ASN A 192 4.48 -16.60 -5.93
CA ASN A 192 3.50 -17.54 -5.39
C ASN A 192 2.17 -16.80 -5.21
N LYS A 193 1.35 -16.79 -6.27
CA LYS A 193 0.04 -16.15 -6.36
C LYS A 193 -0.94 -16.49 -5.22
N GLU A 194 -0.56 -17.41 -4.35
CA GLU A 194 -1.38 -17.90 -3.25
C GLU A 194 -1.07 -17.25 -1.90
N VAL A 195 0.05 -16.49 -1.77
CA VAL A 195 0.38 -15.69 -0.57
C VAL A 195 0.35 -14.20 -0.92
N ASN A 196 -0.73 -13.76 -1.54
CA ASN A 196 -0.90 -12.35 -1.91
C ASN A 196 -0.88 -11.46 -0.67
N GLY A 197 -0.04 -10.44 -0.68
CA GLY A 197 -0.11 -9.29 0.19
C GLY A 197 0.86 -9.28 1.37
N CYS A 198 1.26 -10.42 1.93
CA CYS A 198 2.12 -10.43 3.11
C CYS A 198 3.59 -10.10 2.81
N GLY A 199 4.06 -10.37 1.60
CA GLY A 199 5.47 -10.17 1.23
C GLY A 199 5.89 -8.71 1.19
N GLU A 200 5.03 -7.84 0.68
CA GLU A 200 5.31 -6.42 0.57
C GLU A 200 5.40 -5.76 1.94
N GLY A 201 4.43 -5.99 2.81
CA GLY A 201 4.43 -5.46 4.17
C GLY A 201 5.65 -5.89 4.98
N ILE A 202 6.12 -7.13 4.80
CA ILE A 202 7.35 -7.62 5.42
C ILE A 202 8.55 -6.84 4.90
N SER A 203 8.68 -6.69 3.59
CA SER A 203 9.78 -5.94 2.97
C SER A 203 9.81 -4.48 3.43
N ILE A 204 8.65 -3.84 3.55
CA ILE A 204 8.53 -2.47 4.08
C ILE A 204 9.00 -2.43 5.54
N GLN A 205 8.58 -3.37 6.38
CA GLN A 205 8.99 -3.42 7.78
C GLN A 205 10.50 -3.64 7.94
N ILE A 206 11.09 -4.57 7.17
CA ILE A 206 12.53 -4.82 7.19
C ILE A 206 13.29 -3.57 6.73
N ALA A 207 12.93 -3.00 5.59
CA ALA A 207 13.58 -1.81 5.07
C ALA A 207 13.47 -0.62 6.04
N SER A 208 12.31 -0.45 6.68
CA SER A 208 12.10 0.58 7.69
C SER A 208 13.03 0.43 8.88
N LYS A 209 13.15 -0.78 9.40
CA LYS A 209 14.03 -1.04 10.54
C LYS A 209 15.49 -0.80 10.17
N LEU A 210 15.93 -1.27 8.98
CA LEU A 210 17.30 -1.09 8.48
C LEU A 210 17.67 0.37 8.25
N SER A 211 16.73 1.13 7.78
CA SER A 211 16.92 2.55 7.49
C SER A 211 16.67 3.46 8.69
N GLN A 212 16.30 2.90 9.84
CA GLN A 212 15.83 3.67 11.01
C GLN A 212 14.61 4.56 10.67
N THR A 213 13.84 4.18 9.66
CA THR A 213 12.54 4.80 9.38
C THR A 213 11.54 4.38 10.43
N THR A 214 10.85 5.33 11.03
CA THR A 214 9.75 5.03 11.95
C THR A 214 8.64 4.31 11.21
N ILE A 215 8.20 3.16 11.74
CA ILE A 215 7.03 2.45 11.23
C ILE A 215 6.12 2.10 12.39
N GLN A 216 4.84 2.40 12.24
CA GLN A 216 3.89 2.25 13.34
C GLN A 216 2.46 2.03 12.85
N ARG A 217 1.69 1.33 13.68
CA ARG A 217 0.24 1.28 13.57
C ARG A 217 -0.37 2.54 14.20
N ASP A 218 -1.40 3.07 13.58
CA ASP A 218 -2.14 4.20 14.14
C ASP A 218 -3.61 3.84 14.34
N GLN A 219 -4.02 3.71 15.59
CA GLN A 219 -5.38 3.34 15.94
C GLN A 219 -6.38 4.45 15.59
N GLU A 220 -6.02 5.71 15.78
CA GLU A 220 -6.89 6.83 15.43
C GLU A 220 -7.15 6.88 13.92
N LEU A 221 -6.10 6.61 13.12
CA LEU A 221 -6.24 6.51 11.67
C LEU A 221 -7.08 5.28 11.29
N CYS A 222 -6.87 4.14 11.94
CA CYS A 222 -7.69 2.95 11.75
C CYS A 222 -9.17 3.26 12.00
N ASP A 223 -9.49 3.92 13.11
CA ASP A 223 -10.87 4.26 13.48
C ASP A 223 -11.49 5.27 12.51
N LEU A 224 -10.66 6.20 12.01
CA LEU A 224 -11.09 7.21 11.04
C LEU A 224 -11.56 6.61 9.71
N ILE A 225 -10.90 5.55 9.25
CA ILE A 225 -11.13 4.96 7.92
C ILE A 225 -11.89 3.64 7.96
N SER A 226 -12.04 3.04 9.15
CA SER A 226 -12.60 1.70 9.36
C SER A 226 -13.97 1.48 8.74
N ASP A 227 -14.85 2.43 8.87
CA ASP A 227 -16.21 2.35 8.35
C ASP A 227 -16.29 2.76 6.86
N SER A 228 -15.17 3.17 6.27
CA SER A 228 -15.12 3.80 4.95
C SER A 228 -14.45 2.97 3.88
N MET A 229 -13.67 1.97 4.25
CA MET A 229 -12.87 1.19 3.32
C MET A 229 -13.02 -0.31 3.51
N VAL A 230 -13.12 -1.02 2.41
CA VAL A 230 -13.11 -2.48 2.36
C VAL A 230 -12.11 -2.91 1.28
N SER A 231 -11.15 -3.74 1.65
CA SER A 231 -10.33 -4.40 0.64
C SER A 231 -11.17 -5.43 -0.10
N VAL A 232 -11.32 -5.25 -1.40
CA VAL A 232 -12.13 -6.13 -2.25
C VAL A 232 -11.21 -6.82 -3.24
N SER A 233 -10.90 -8.09 -2.98
CA SER A 233 -10.20 -8.94 -3.93
C SER A 233 -11.21 -9.83 -4.66
N ARG A 234 -11.16 -9.88 -5.99
CA ARG A 234 -11.98 -10.82 -6.79
C ARG A 234 -11.83 -12.27 -6.35
N ARG A 235 -10.67 -12.63 -5.77
CA ARG A 235 -10.40 -14.00 -5.32
C ARG A 235 -11.12 -14.37 -4.03
N PHE A 236 -11.28 -13.40 -3.14
CA PHE A 236 -11.77 -13.65 -1.77
C PHE A 236 -13.13 -13.03 -1.49
N THR A 237 -13.60 -12.14 -2.35
CA THR A 237 -14.87 -11.44 -2.17
C THR A 237 -15.94 -12.07 -3.06
N PRO A 238 -17.07 -12.55 -2.49
CA PRO A 238 -18.19 -13.05 -3.28
C PRO A 238 -18.69 -12.02 -4.30
N GLN A 239 -19.03 -12.47 -5.51
CA GLN A 239 -19.37 -11.58 -6.64
C GLN A 239 -20.54 -10.61 -6.34
N HIS A 240 -21.49 -11.01 -5.50
CA HIS A 240 -22.63 -10.16 -5.12
C HIS A 240 -22.20 -8.93 -4.29
N LEU A 241 -21.03 -9.01 -3.62
CA LEU A 241 -20.45 -7.91 -2.84
C LEU A 241 -19.50 -7.01 -3.65
N TRP A 242 -19.29 -7.35 -4.94
CA TRP A 242 -18.41 -6.55 -5.78
C TRP A 242 -19.04 -5.18 -6.07
N PRO A 243 -18.25 -4.10 -5.97
CA PRO A 243 -18.70 -2.79 -6.39
C PRO A 243 -19.01 -2.77 -7.90
N SER A 244 -19.80 -1.79 -8.34
CA SER A 244 -20.27 -1.73 -9.72
C SER A 244 -19.14 -1.69 -10.76
N TRP A 245 -18.03 -1.04 -10.44
CA TRP A 245 -16.87 -0.94 -11.34
C TRP A 245 -16.06 -2.25 -11.46
N MET A 246 -16.27 -3.21 -10.55
CA MET A 246 -15.62 -4.53 -10.58
C MET A 246 -16.47 -5.57 -11.33
N LYS A 247 -17.77 -5.30 -11.51
CA LYS A 247 -18.71 -6.15 -12.27
C LYS A 247 -18.54 -5.94 -13.77
#